data_7f70c406cdabd0de6aba35bd9804a9c3
#
_entry.id   7f70c406cdabd0de6aba35bd9804a9c3
#
_cell.length_a   1.000
_cell.length_b   1.000
_cell.length_c   1.000
_cell.angle_alpha   90.00
_cell.angle_beta   90.00
_cell.angle_gamma   90.00
#
_symmetry.space_group_name_H-M   'P 1'
#
loop_
_entity.id
_entity.type
_entity.pdbx_description
1 polymer ?
#
loop_
_entity_poly.entity_id
_entity_poly.type
_entity_poly.pdbx_seq_one_letter_code
_entity_poly.pdbx_strand_id
1 'polypeptide(L)'
;MKVALLRHGPTEWNAAGRVQGHTDITLSEAGYAWMAARALPFSFPRVYASPMLRARQTAEALGLHDAVLDARLMEQNWGVWEGLTRSEILSRHGADAFVKAGSDQGEAFRPGGGESTGELHARVADFLTDIARGHGDAVAVAHLGVLRAAYTLATGWDMATPMPAELDISKILLLSLDGAGWPAIETLNMDFTRRTGPAARPSSRRS
;
A
#
# COMPACT_ATOMS: atom_id res chain seq x y z
N MET A 1 -20.61 1.77 -0.53
CA MET A 1 -19.60 2.58 0.15
C MET A 1 -18.31 2.54 -0.63
N LYS A 2 -17.49 3.61 -0.61
CA LYS A 2 -16.24 3.63 -1.39
C LYS A 2 -15.03 3.72 -0.48
N VAL A 3 -13.93 3.09 -0.90
CA VAL A 3 -12.63 3.23 -0.27
C VAL A 3 -11.56 3.53 -1.33
N ALA A 4 -10.80 4.61 -1.11
CA ALA A 4 -9.66 4.98 -1.94
C ALA A 4 -8.39 4.43 -1.29
N LEU A 5 -7.68 3.57 -1.98
CA LEU A 5 -6.38 3.05 -1.55
C LEU A 5 -5.28 3.73 -2.34
N LEU A 6 -4.28 4.23 -1.64
CA LEU A 6 -3.11 4.83 -2.26
C LEU A 6 -1.81 4.32 -1.63
N ARG A 7 -0.81 4.15 -2.46
CA ARG A 7 0.52 3.75 -2.03
C ARG A 7 1.26 4.94 -1.44
N HIS A 8 2.10 4.70 -0.42
CA HIS A 8 3.02 5.70 0.10
C HIS A 8 3.92 6.30 -0.99
N GLY A 9 4.38 7.52 -0.78
CA GLY A 9 5.31 8.21 -1.67
C GLY A 9 6.68 7.50 -1.79
N PRO A 10 7.52 7.91 -2.74
CA PRO A 10 8.83 7.32 -2.96
C PRO A 10 9.76 7.39 -1.74
N THR A 11 10.56 6.32 -1.55
CA THR A 11 11.62 6.20 -0.55
C THR A 11 12.95 5.95 -1.24
N GLU A 12 14.07 6.10 -0.54
CA GLU A 12 15.39 5.76 -1.08
C GLU A 12 15.49 4.27 -1.44
N TRP A 13 14.80 3.40 -0.71
CA TRP A 13 14.78 1.97 -1.03
C TRP A 13 13.99 1.66 -2.31
N ASN A 14 12.99 2.45 -2.66
CA ASN A 14 12.35 2.32 -3.97
C ASN A 14 13.32 2.63 -5.10
N ALA A 15 14.11 3.69 -4.97
CA ALA A 15 15.13 4.06 -5.95
C ALA A 15 16.24 3.00 -6.06
N ALA A 16 16.61 2.39 -4.93
CA ALA A 16 17.62 1.33 -4.88
C ALA A 16 17.10 -0.07 -5.26
N GLY A 17 15.78 -0.22 -5.56
CA GLY A 17 15.17 -1.51 -5.88
C GLY A 17 15.20 -2.52 -4.72
N ARG A 18 15.18 -2.04 -3.47
CA ARG A 18 15.21 -2.88 -2.27
C ARG A 18 13.80 -3.19 -1.78
N VAL A 19 13.59 -4.44 -1.35
CA VAL A 19 12.34 -4.89 -0.71
C VAL A 19 12.20 -4.20 0.64
N GLN A 20 11.02 -3.61 0.91
CA GLN A 20 10.81 -2.80 2.10
C GLN A 20 10.14 -3.58 3.25
N GLY A 21 9.05 -4.23 3.03
CA GLY A 21 8.34 -4.99 4.07
C GLY A 21 8.05 -4.17 5.33
N HIS A 22 8.30 -4.75 6.50
CA HIS A 22 8.10 -4.15 7.82
C HIS A 22 9.26 -3.29 8.30
N THR A 23 10.41 -3.29 7.62
CA THR A 23 11.49 -2.33 7.91
C THR A 23 10.95 -0.91 7.74
N ASP A 24 11.02 -0.14 8.84
CA ASP A 24 10.38 1.17 8.91
C ASP A 24 11.31 2.28 8.46
N ILE A 25 11.21 2.63 7.19
CA ILE A 25 11.99 3.69 6.54
C ILE A 25 11.11 4.88 6.18
N THR A 26 11.73 6.06 6.06
CA THR A 26 11.06 7.33 5.72
C THR A 26 10.86 7.49 4.22
N LEU A 27 10.01 8.43 3.83
CA LEU A 27 10.03 8.96 2.47
C LEU A 27 11.41 9.58 2.18
N SER A 28 11.82 9.56 0.91
CA SER A 28 12.89 10.44 0.46
C SER A 28 12.41 11.90 0.47
N GLU A 29 13.33 12.87 0.50
CA GLU A 29 12.96 14.28 0.39
C GLU A 29 12.15 14.58 -0.88
N ALA A 30 12.60 14.02 -2.02
CA ALA A 30 11.89 14.12 -3.28
C ALA A 30 10.50 13.45 -3.21
N GLY A 31 10.38 12.31 -2.52
CA GLY A 31 9.13 11.61 -2.30
C GLY A 31 8.15 12.41 -1.47
N TYR A 32 8.61 13.04 -0.39
CA TYR A 32 7.79 13.93 0.43
C TYR A 32 7.30 15.14 -0.38
N ALA A 33 8.22 15.81 -1.09
CA ALA A 33 7.88 16.96 -1.93
C ALA A 33 6.88 16.60 -3.05
N TRP A 34 7.07 15.39 -3.63
CA TRP A 34 6.18 14.86 -4.67
C TRP A 34 4.76 14.66 -4.15
N MET A 35 4.59 14.12 -2.93
CA MET A 35 3.27 13.95 -2.30
C MET A 35 2.69 15.30 -1.83
N ALA A 36 3.49 16.19 -1.27
CA ALA A 36 3.05 17.50 -0.81
C ALA A 36 2.51 18.42 -1.92
N ALA A 37 2.96 18.23 -3.16
CA ALA A 37 2.46 18.94 -4.33
C ALA A 37 1.10 18.43 -4.85
N ARG A 38 0.54 17.39 -4.21
CA ARG A 38 -0.69 16.69 -4.62
C ARG A 38 -1.81 16.88 -3.61
N ALA A 39 -3.03 16.67 -4.09
CA ALA A 39 -4.22 16.58 -3.27
C ALA A 39 -5.10 15.42 -3.76
N LEU A 40 -5.97 14.94 -2.91
CA LEU A 40 -7.00 13.99 -3.33
C LEU A 40 -8.06 14.71 -4.17
N PRO A 41 -8.66 14.04 -5.17
CA PRO A 41 -9.70 14.64 -6.02
C PRO A 41 -11.02 14.87 -5.27
N PHE A 42 -11.22 14.16 -4.16
CA PHE A 42 -12.39 14.26 -3.28
C PHE A 42 -11.96 14.32 -1.82
N SER A 43 -12.86 14.82 -0.94
CA SER A 43 -12.72 14.67 0.51
C SER A 43 -13.33 13.36 0.97
N PHE A 44 -12.69 12.75 1.96
CA PHE A 44 -13.15 11.51 2.58
C PHE A 44 -13.38 11.77 4.07
N PRO A 45 -14.58 11.45 4.62
CA PRO A 45 -14.87 11.67 6.03
C PRO A 45 -14.08 10.75 6.97
N ARG A 46 -13.57 9.63 6.45
CA ARG A 46 -12.74 8.69 7.21
C ARG A 46 -11.38 8.55 6.56
N VAL A 47 -10.33 8.76 7.35
CA VAL A 47 -8.94 8.70 6.89
C VAL A 47 -8.18 7.65 7.69
N TYR A 48 -7.51 6.76 6.99
CA TYR A 48 -6.69 5.70 7.57
C TYR A 48 -5.28 5.74 7.00
N ALA A 49 -4.33 5.24 7.77
CA ALA A 49 -2.97 5.02 7.28
C ALA A 49 -2.33 3.80 7.93
N SER A 50 -1.44 3.15 7.19
CA SER A 50 -0.50 2.22 7.81
C SER A 50 0.33 2.93 8.89
N PRO A 51 0.64 2.26 10.02
CA PRO A 51 1.47 2.85 11.07
C PRO A 51 2.92 3.10 10.65
N MET A 52 3.37 2.59 9.50
CA MET A 52 4.73 2.75 9.02
C MET A 52 5.05 4.20 8.62
N LEU A 53 6.28 4.66 8.93
CA LEU A 53 6.69 6.05 8.74
C LEU A 53 6.40 6.59 7.34
N ARG A 54 6.77 5.86 6.29
CA ARG A 54 6.53 6.27 4.90
C ARG A 54 5.05 6.50 4.57
N ALA A 55 4.14 5.71 5.15
CA ALA A 55 2.70 5.90 4.95
C ALA A 55 2.17 7.09 5.77
N ARG A 56 2.61 7.23 7.02
CA ARG A 56 2.25 8.37 7.88
C ARG A 56 2.73 9.70 7.30
N GLN A 57 3.98 9.76 6.83
CA GLN A 57 4.54 10.94 6.17
C GLN A 57 3.82 11.24 4.84
N THR A 58 3.35 10.22 4.14
CA THR A 58 2.52 10.41 2.94
C THR A 58 1.18 11.03 3.30
N ALA A 59 0.51 10.53 4.34
CA ALA A 59 -0.73 11.11 4.84
C ALA A 59 -0.54 12.58 5.27
N GLU A 60 0.52 12.87 6.03
CA GLU A 60 0.89 14.23 6.42
C GLU A 60 1.12 15.14 5.21
N ALA A 61 1.91 14.70 4.24
CA ALA A 61 2.21 15.47 3.03
C ALA A 61 0.95 15.77 2.21
N LEU A 62 -0.01 14.84 2.15
CA LEU A 62 -1.31 15.04 1.52
C LEU A 62 -2.27 15.92 2.35
N GLY A 63 -1.93 16.28 3.59
CA GLY A 63 -2.80 17.04 4.49
C GLY A 63 -3.86 16.20 5.21
N LEU A 64 -3.65 14.89 5.30
CA LEU A 64 -4.52 13.94 5.98
C LEU A 64 -4.07 13.77 7.44
N HIS A 65 -4.23 14.81 8.26
CA HIS A 65 -3.58 14.90 9.58
C HIS A 65 -4.20 14.00 10.65
N ASP A 66 -5.49 13.65 10.52
CA ASP A 66 -6.24 12.88 11.52
C ASP A 66 -6.40 11.39 11.13
N ALA A 67 -5.42 10.85 10.41
CA ALA A 67 -5.47 9.47 9.95
C ALA A 67 -5.44 8.48 11.13
N VAL A 68 -6.45 7.61 11.19
CA VAL A 68 -6.47 6.47 12.10
C VAL A 68 -5.43 5.45 11.63
N LEU A 69 -4.51 5.08 12.51
CA LEU A 69 -3.48 4.09 12.19
C LEU A 69 -4.06 2.69 12.33
N ASP A 70 -3.96 1.89 11.25
CA ASP A 70 -4.45 0.51 11.21
C ASP A 70 -3.34 -0.44 10.75
N ALA A 71 -2.98 -1.40 11.61
CA ALA A 71 -1.93 -2.36 11.33
C ALA A 71 -2.25 -3.28 10.14
N ARG A 72 -3.52 -3.48 9.80
CA ARG A 72 -3.95 -4.26 8.64
C ARG A 72 -3.56 -3.61 7.31
N LEU A 73 -3.17 -2.33 7.33
CA LEU A 73 -2.65 -1.59 6.18
C LEU A 73 -1.12 -1.66 6.03
N MET A 74 -0.40 -2.34 6.93
CA MET A 74 1.06 -2.51 6.81
C MET A 74 1.42 -3.26 5.52
N GLU A 75 2.64 -3.03 5.01
CA GLU A 75 3.15 -3.79 3.87
C GLU A 75 3.25 -5.28 4.23
N GLN A 76 3.29 -6.16 3.23
CA GLN A 76 3.62 -7.56 3.44
C GLN A 76 4.97 -7.66 4.16
N ASN A 77 5.02 -8.45 5.23
CA ASN A 77 6.28 -8.74 5.89
C ASN A 77 7.12 -9.69 5.02
N TRP A 78 8.20 -9.15 4.45
CA TRP A 78 9.09 -9.93 3.58
C TRP A 78 10.22 -10.64 4.34
N GLY A 79 10.26 -10.55 5.68
CA GLY A 79 11.20 -11.25 6.53
C GLY A 79 12.65 -11.10 6.07
N VAL A 80 13.33 -12.22 5.85
CA VAL A 80 14.76 -12.24 5.44
C VAL A 80 15.04 -11.59 4.06
N TRP A 81 14.03 -11.24 3.30
CA TRP A 81 14.20 -10.55 2.01
C TRP A 81 14.23 -9.01 2.16
N GLU A 82 13.87 -8.48 3.32
CA GLU A 82 13.85 -7.03 3.55
C GLU A 82 15.26 -6.42 3.44
N GLY A 83 15.33 -5.28 2.78
CA GLY A 83 16.58 -4.58 2.48
C GLY A 83 17.38 -5.18 1.31
N LEU A 84 17.01 -6.35 0.79
CA LEU A 84 17.68 -6.96 -0.34
C LEU A 84 17.11 -6.45 -1.67
N THR A 85 17.96 -6.35 -2.68
CA THR A 85 17.54 -6.19 -4.06
C THR A 85 17.11 -7.55 -4.65
N ARG A 86 16.42 -7.51 -5.80
CA ARG A 86 16.05 -8.74 -6.50
C ARG A 86 17.26 -9.65 -6.78
N SER A 87 18.38 -9.09 -7.21
CA SER A 87 19.60 -9.86 -7.49
C SER A 87 20.20 -10.48 -6.24
N GLU A 88 20.21 -9.76 -5.12
CA GLU A 88 20.66 -10.27 -3.83
C GLU A 88 19.76 -11.41 -3.32
N ILE A 89 18.44 -11.32 -3.50
CA ILE A 89 17.50 -12.40 -3.15
C ILE A 89 17.81 -13.65 -3.97
N LEU A 90 17.91 -13.52 -5.31
CA LEU A 90 18.23 -14.67 -6.17
C LEU A 90 19.58 -15.31 -5.84
N SER A 91 20.59 -14.50 -5.52
CA SER A 91 21.92 -14.99 -5.12
C SER A 91 21.90 -15.75 -3.79
N ARG A 92 21.13 -15.27 -2.80
CA ARG A 92 21.12 -15.84 -1.43
C ARG A 92 20.11 -16.96 -1.23
N HIS A 93 18.98 -16.93 -1.93
CA HIS A 93 17.85 -17.83 -1.73
C HIS A 93 17.54 -18.73 -2.93
N GLY A 94 18.38 -18.68 -3.97
CA GLY A 94 18.28 -19.49 -5.17
C GLY A 94 17.66 -18.77 -6.36
N ALA A 95 18.08 -19.18 -7.56
CA ALA A 95 17.65 -18.55 -8.81
C ALA A 95 16.12 -18.67 -9.05
N ASP A 96 15.46 -19.62 -8.39
CA ASP A 96 14.04 -19.90 -8.45
C ASP A 96 13.21 -19.31 -7.30
N ALA A 97 13.82 -18.48 -6.43
CA ALA A 97 13.15 -17.95 -5.23
C ALA A 97 11.79 -17.29 -5.55
N PHE A 98 11.71 -16.48 -6.61
CA PHE A 98 10.44 -15.84 -7.00
C PHE A 98 9.48 -16.79 -7.73
N VAL A 99 9.99 -17.80 -8.42
CA VAL A 99 9.16 -18.85 -9.06
C VAL A 99 8.48 -19.66 -7.97
N LYS A 100 9.23 -20.11 -6.96
CA LYS A 100 8.68 -20.82 -5.80
C LYS A 100 7.64 -19.96 -5.04
N ALA A 101 7.89 -18.66 -4.91
CA ALA A 101 6.95 -17.75 -4.31
C ALA A 101 5.63 -17.63 -5.08
N GLY A 102 5.68 -17.63 -6.42
CA GLY A 102 4.51 -17.44 -7.27
C GLY A 102 3.81 -18.75 -7.64
N SER A 103 4.54 -19.74 -8.19
CA SER A 103 3.94 -20.91 -8.84
C SER A 103 3.76 -22.12 -7.92
N ASP A 104 4.71 -22.37 -7.02
CA ASP A 104 4.72 -23.63 -6.27
C ASP A 104 3.97 -23.56 -4.95
N GLN A 105 4.00 -22.41 -4.28
CA GLN A 105 3.37 -22.22 -2.97
C GLN A 105 2.23 -21.19 -2.98
N GLY A 106 2.14 -20.35 -4.04
CA GLY A 106 1.06 -19.41 -4.20
C GLY A 106 0.81 -18.57 -2.93
N GLU A 107 -0.42 -18.58 -2.43
CA GLU A 107 -0.82 -17.87 -1.22
C GLU A 107 -0.15 -18.37 0.06
N ALA A 108 0.34 -19.61 0.09
CA ALA A 108 1.03 -20.18 1.25
C ALA A 108 2.52 -19.78 1.32
N PHE A 109 3.09 -19.21 0.25
CA PHE A 109 4.49 -18.82 0.26
C PHE A 109 4.76 -17.76 1.34
N ARG A 110 5.81 -18.02 2.13
CA ARG A 110 6.26 -17.15 3.22
C ARG A 110 7.79 -17.04 3.18
N PRO A 111 8.36 -15.85 2.97
CA PRO A 111 9.78 -15.63 3.25
C PRO A 111 10.12 -15.96 4.70
N GLY A 112 11.32 -16.42 5.00
CA GLY A 112 11.71 -16.75 6.36
C GLY A 112 11.45 -15.60 7.35
N GLY A 113 10.64 -15.82 8.38
CA GLY A 113 10.20 -14.80 9.34
C GLY A 113 9.19 -13.78 8.81
N GLY A 114 8.69 -13.99 7.59
CA GLY A 114 7.75 -13.07 6.96
C GLY A 114 6.28 -13.51 7.04
N GLU A 115 5.44 -12.83 6.27
CA GLU A 115 4.00 -13.03 6.13
C GLU A 115 3.70 -13.72 4.80
N SER A 116 2.73 -14.63 4.77
CA SER A 116 2.28 -15.22 3.50
C SER A 116 1.34 -14.28 2.75
N THR A 117 1.21 -14.51 1.44
CA THR A 117 0.24 -13.79 0.61
C THR A 117 -1.20 -13.99 1.08
N GLY A 118 -1.54 -15.21 1.53
CA GLY A 118 -2.88 -15.50 2.10
C GLY A 118 -3.17 -14.73 3.39
N GLU A 119 -2.18 -14.57 4.28
CA GLU A 119 -2.33 -13.76 5.49
C GLU A 119 -2.51 -12.26 5.16
N LEU A 120 -1.76 -11.76 4.17
CA LEU A 120 -1.95 -10.41 3.65
C LEU A 120 -3.38 -10.22 3.12
N HIS A 121 -3.88 -11.16 2.30
CA HIS A 121 -5.25 -11.12 1.76
C HIS A 121 -6.29 -11.12 2.87
N ALA A 122 -6.13 -11.98 3.88
CA ALA A 122 -7.06 -12.10 5.00
C ALA A 122 -7.17 -10.79 5.79
N ARG A 123 -6.04 -10.15 6.15
CA ARG A 123 -6.08 -8.90 6.91
C ARG A 123 -6.59 -7.70 6.10
N VAL A 124 -6.33 -7.68 4.78
CA VAL A 124 -6.89 -6.64 3.90
C VAL A 124 -8.39 -6.82 3.74
N ALA A 125 -8.89 -8.05 3.56
CA ALA A 125 -10.33 -8.35 3.51
C ALA A 125 -11.03 -7.94 4.82
N ASP A 126 -10.41 -8.23 5.98
CA ASP A 126 -10.94 -7.83 7.28
C ASP A 126 -11.00 -6.30 7.43
N PHE A 127 -9.96 -5.56 6.97
CA PHE A 127 -10.00 -4.10 6.93
C PHE A 127 -11.16 -3.58 6.06
N LEU A 128 -11.33 -4.11 4.85
CA LEU A 128 -12.42 -3.69 3.94
C LEU A 128 -13.81 -3.99 4.52
N THR A 129 -13.96 -5.12 5.21
CA THR A 129 -15.20 -5.50 5.91
C THR A 129 -15.54 -4.49 7.02
N ASP A 130 -14.56 -4.06 7.81
CA ASP A 130 -14.77 -3.04 8.84
C ASP A 130 -15.09 -1.66 8.25
N ILE A 131 -14.44 -1.32 7.13
CA ILE A 131 -14.80 -0.10 6.41
C ILE A 131 -16.27 -0.13 5.97
N ALA A 132 -16.73 -1.25 5.44
CA ALA A 132 -18.11 -1.40 4.97
C ALA A 132 -19.17 -1.32 6.08
N ARG A 133 -18.83 -1.68 7.32
CA ARG A 133 -19.71 -1.55 8.50
C ARG A 133 -19.85 -0.13 9.00
N GLY A 134 -18.93 0.75 8.65
CA GLY A 134 -18.97 2.15 9.07
C GLY A 134 -19.86 3.03 8.18
N HIS A 135 -19.84 4.34 8.41
CA HIS A 135 -20.60 5.32 7.64
C HIS A 135 -19.68 6.26 6.87
N GLY A 136 -20.01 6.51 5.59
CA GLY A 136 -19.28 7.40 4.70
C GLY A 136 -18.04 6.77 4.06
N ASP A 137 -17.62 7.33 2.96
CA ASP A 137 -16.46 6.87 2.19
C ASP A 137 -15.16 7.04 2.96
N ALA A 138 -14.14 6.24 2.62
CA ALA A 138 -12.87 6.23 3.30
C ALA A 138 -11.69 6.40 2.33
N VAL A 139 -10.57 6.92 2.85
CA VAL A 139 -9.28 6.87 2.17
C VAL A 139 -8.25 6.20 3.07
N ALA A 140 -7.37 5.39 2.50
CA ALA A 140 -6.32 4.71 3.24
C ALA A 140 -4.97 4.81 2.53
N VAL A 141 -3.96 5.29 3.26
CA VAL A 141 -2.57 5.32 2.80
C VAL A 141 -1.89 4.03 3.21
N ALA A 142 -1.46 3.26 2.22
CA ALA A 142 -0.94 1.90 2.41
C ALA A 142 0.31 1.64 1.54
N HIS A 143 0.47 0.41 1.10
CA HIS A 143 1.65 -0.11 0.42
C HIS A 143 1.27 -0.91 -0.82
N LEU A 144 2.28 -1.27 -1.62
CA LEU A 144 2.09 -2.02 -2.85
C LEU A 144 1.38 -3.37 -2.60
N GLY A 145 1.80 -4.13 -1.60
CA GLY A 145 1.19 -5.43 -1.28
C GLY A 145 -0.30 -5.29 -0.93
N VAL A 146 -0.66 -4.25 -0.16
CA VAL A 146 -2.08 -3.97 0.21
C VAL A 146 -2.91 -3.63 -1.02
N LEU A 147 -2.41 -2.78 -1.93
CA LEU A 147 -3.12 -2.44 -3.17
C LEU A 147 -3.31 -3.68 -4.06
N ARG A 148 -2.26 -4.51 -4.18
CA ARG A 148 -2.34 -5.77 -4.93
C ARG A 148 -3.34 -6.73 -4.32
N ALA A 149 -3.33 -6.91 -2.99
CA ALA A 149 -4.29 -7.75 -2.28
C ALA A 149 -5.74 -7.26 -2.48
N ALA A 150 -5.98 -5.96 -2.36
CA ALA A 150 -7.30 -5.38 -2.59
C ALA A 150 -7.76 -5.53 -4.05
N TYR A 151 -6.83 -5.39 -5.00
CA TYR A 151 -7.10 -5.63 -6.42
C TYR A 151 -7.42 -7.12 -6.68
N THR A 152 -6.68 -8.05 -6.07
CA THR A 152 -6.97 -9.50 -6.12
C THR A 152 -8.38 -9.80 -5.61
N LEU A 153 -8.75 -9.27 -4.45
CA LEU A 153 -10.08 -9.46 -3.88
C LEU A 153 -11.19 -8.91 -4.79
N ALA A 154 -10.92 -7.84 -5.52
CA ALA A 154 -11.90 -7.21 -6.41
C ALA A 154 -12.03 -7.88 -7.78
N THR A 155 -10.98 -8.56 -8.27
CA THR A 155 -10.90 -9.04 -9.66
C THR A 155 -10.71 -10.55 -9.80
N GLY A 156 -10.27 -11.22 -8.73
CA GLY A 156 -9.86 -12.63 -8.78
C GLY A 156 -8.47 -12.84 -9.39
N TRP A 157 -7.67 -11.80 -9.61
CA TRP A 157 -6.28 -11.97 -10.03
C TRP A 157 -5.48 -12.70 -8.94
N ASP A 158 -4.73 -13.73 -9.32
CA ASP A 158 -4.11 -14.68 -8.39
C ASP A 158 -2.74 -14.24 -7.82
N MET A 159 -2.20 -13.10 -8.24
CA MET A 159 -0.84 -12.62 -7.92
C MET A 159 0.31 -13.55 -8.35
N ALA A 160 0.03 -14.72 -8.89
CA ALA A 160 1.03 -15.65 -9.43
C ALA A 160 1.51 -15.23 -10.82
N THR A 161 0.63 -14.58 -11.57
CA THR A 161 0.95 -13.94 -12.85
C THR A 161 1.58 -12.56 -12.64
N PRO A 162 2.28 -12.01 -13.64
CA PRO A 162 2.77 -10.63 -13.58
C PRO A 162 1.65 -9.66 -13.21
N MET A 163 2.00 -8.61 -12.46
CA MET A 163 1.04 -7.55 -12.11
C MET A 163 0.36 -7.03 -13.38
N PRO A 164 -0.99 -6.94 -13.38
CA PRO A 164 -1.74 -6.43 -14.53
C PRO A 164 -1.22 -5.07 -14.97
N ALA A 165 -0.96 -4.93 -16.28
CA ALA A 165 -0.38 -3.72 -16.86
C ALA A 165 -1.27 -2.48 -16.68
N GLU A 166 -2.58 -2.70 -16.51
CA GLU A 166 -3.55 -1.66 -16.25
C GLU A 166 -3.51 -1.12 -14.81
N LEU A 167 -2.88 -1.81 -13.84
CA LEU A 167 -2.77 -1.36 -12.46
C LEU A 167 -1.57 -0.43 -12.27
N ASP A 168 -1.80 0.89 -12.32
CA ASP A 168 -0.79 1.90 -12.03
C ASP A 168 -0.74 2.19 -10.52
N ILE A 169 0.27 1.65 -9.85
CA ILE A 169 0.48 1.79 -8.40
C ILE A 169 0.89 3.21 -7.96
N SER A 170 1.11 4.13 -8.88
CA SER A 170 1.37 5.56 -8.59
C SER A 170 0.08 6.37 -8.49
N LYS A 171 -1.05 5.76 -8.81
CA LYS A 171 -2.40 6.32 -8.82
C LYS A 171 -3.22 5.82 -7.63
N ILE A 172 -4.41 6.35 -7.50
CA ILE A 172 -5.38 5.93 -6.47
C ILE A 172 -6.24 4.80 -7.02
N LEU A 173 -6.35 3.72 -6.27
CA LEU A 173 -7.30 2.63 -6.52
C LEU A 173 -8.60 2.93 -5.74
N LEU A 174 -9.67 3.28 -6.44
CA LEU A 174 -10.98 3.47 -5.82
C LEU A 174 -11.82 2.20 -5.97
N LEU A 175 -12.25 1.66 -4.84
CA LEU A 175 -13.10 0.49 -4.76
C LEU A 175 -14.48 0.89 -4.25
N SER A 176 -15.52 0.23 -4.75
CA SER A 176 -16.84 0.17 -4.12
C SER A 176 -16.93 -1.09 -3.26
N LEU A 177 -17.52 -0.98 -2.08
CA LEU A 177 -17.74 -2.09 -1.17
C LEU A 177 -19.23 -2.37 -1.06
N ASP A 178 -19.61 -3.64 -1.14
CA ASP A 178 -20.97 -4.08 -0.79
C ASP A 178 -21.19 -4.10 0.73
N GLY A 179 -22.37 -4.52 1.18
CA GLY A 179 -22.72 -4.58 2.60
C GLY A 179 -21.91 -5.59 3.42
N ALA A 180 -21.26 -6.55 2.78
CA ALA A 180 -20.38 -7.54 3.41
C ALA A 180 -18.90 -7.13 3.38
N GLY A 181 -18.58 -6.06 2.65
CA GLY A 181 -17.20 -5.57 2.47
C GLY A 181 -16.47 -6.15 1.25
N TRP A 182 -17.17 -6.88 0.37
CA TRP A 182 -16.58 -7.35 -0.87
C TRP A 182 -16.28 -6.18 -1.82
N PRO A 183 -15.03 -6.04 -2.28
CA PRO A 183 -14.66 -4.95 -3.15
C PRO A 183 -15.00 -5.24 -4.62
N ALA A 184 -15.32 -4.17 -5.34
CA ALA A 184 -15.32 -4.13 -6.80
C ALA A 184 -14.58 -2.87 -7.25
N ILE A 185 -13.96 -2.91 -8.44
CA ILE A 185 -13.28 -1.74 -8.99
C ILE A 185 -14.32 -0.67 -9.35
N GLU A 186 -14.28 0.46 -8.67
CA GLU A 186 -15.10 1.65 -9.00
C GLU A 186 -14.35 2.53 -10.01
N THR A 187 -13.09 2.83 -9.73
CA THR A 187 -12.20 3.56 -10.65
C THR A 187 -10.78 3.07 -10.49
N LEU A 188 -10.22 2.55 -11.57
CA LEU A 188 -8.82 2.19 -11.64
C LEU A 188 -7.99 3.43 -12.04
N ASN A 189 -6.84 3.61 -11.39
CA ASN A 189 -5.86 4.67 -11.73
C ASN A 189 -6.42 6.09 -11.66
N MET A 190 -7.17 6.41 -10.62
CA MET A 190 -7.63 7.77 -10.41
C MET A 190 -6.45 8.71 -10.13
N ASP A 191 -6.40 9.84 -10.82
CA ASP A 191 -5.34 10.82 -10.65
C ASP A 191 -5.45 11.60 -9.35
N PHE A 192 -4.29 11.94 -8.77
CA PHE A 192 -4.22 13.03 -7.82
C PHE A 192 -4.44 14.37 -8.55
N THR A 193 -5.00 15.33 -7.85
CA THR A 193 -5.04 16.72 -8.33
C THR A 193 -3.77 17.46 -7.89
N ARG A 194 -3.47 18.60 -8.53
CA ARG A 194 -2.43 19.49 -8.03
C ARG A 194 -2.96 20.27 -6.82
N ARG A 195 -2.14 20.36 -5.78
CA ARG A 195 -2.46 21.22 -4.64
C ARG A 195 -2.37 22.69 -5.06
N THR A 196 -3.46 23.41 -4.88
CA THR A 196 -3.53 24.87 -5.06
C THR A 196 -3.47 25.51 -3.68
N GLY A 197 -2.28 25.85 -3.18
CA GLY A 197 -2.08 26.44 -1.86
C GLY A 197 -0.74 26.05 -1.24
N PRO A 198 -0.39 26.61 -0.05
CA PRO A 198 0.86 26.28 0.61
C PRO A 198 0.93 24.78 0.93
N ALA A 199 2.09 24.17 0.65
CA ALA A 199 2.36 22.79 1.02
C ALA A 199 2.26 22.62 2.55
N ALA A 200 1.75 21.46 3.00
CA ALA A 200 1.82 21.10 4.40
C ALA A 200 3.31 21.12 4.81
N ARG A 201 3.64 21.87 5.88
CA ARG A 201 5.00 21.85 6.41
C ARG A 201 5.18 20.57 7.23
N PRO A 202 6.34 19.88 7.11
CA PRO A 202 6.62 18.76 7.98
C PRO A 202 6.54 19.24 9.44
N SER A 203 5.85 18.48 10.27
CA SER A 203 5.80 18.78 11.70
C SER A 203 7.22 18.68 12.24
N SER A 204 7.82 19.81 12.62
CA SER A 204 9.09 19.82 13.35
C SER A 204 8.84 19.15 14.70
N ARG A 205 9.16 17.85 14.82
CA ARG A 205 9.22 17.23 16.14
C ARG A 205 10.30 17.98 16.93
N ARG A 206 9.88 18.68 17.95
CA ARG A 206 10.79 19.04 19.04
C ARG A 206 11.26 17.73 19.66
N SER A 207 12.56 17.52 19.63
CA SER A 207 13.30 16.47 20.33
C SER A 207 12.95 16.41 21.80
#